data_4b0bdc84cb3a8d3e507db3f8bd9a20ed
#
_entry.id   4b0bdc84cb3a8d3e507db3f8bd9a20ed
#
_cell.length_a   1.000
_cell.length_b   1.000
_cell.length_c   1.000
_cell.angle_alpha   90.00
_cell.angle_beta   90.00
_cell.angle_gamma   90.00
#
_symmetry.space_group_name_H-M   'P 1'
#
loop_
_entity.id
_entity.type
_entity.pdbx_description
1 polymer ?
#
loop_
_entity_poly.entity_id
_entity_poly.type
_entity_poly.pdbx_seq_one_letter_code
_entity_poly.pdbx_strand_id
1 'polypeptide(L)'
;MKRITKENYENIVYISHEFQNNPENVIEIETIIKKLQKEYPTYLFISPVHTFGYLYDDVSYEQGLNMTLFLLDTCCDEMWYVPSETSRGVSAEITYCQKFDIPCKPIEM
;
A
#
# COMPACT_ATOMS: atom_id res chain seq x y z
N MET A 1 18.57 23.18 5.16
CA MET A 1 17.52 22.15 5.29
C MET A 1 18.16 20.80 5.52
N LYS A 2 17.65 20.03 6.46
CA LYS A 2 18.11 18.68 6.73
C LYS A 2 17.58 17.71 5.69
N ARG A 3 18.41 16.74 5.27
CA ARG A 3 17.94 15.67 4.40
C ARG A 3 16.96 14.77 5.17
N ILE A 4 15.81 14.47 4.58
CA ILE A 4 14.82 13.55 5.15
C ILE A 4 15.11 12.14 4.64
N THR A 5 15.15 11.19 5.57
CA THR A 5 15.43 9.77 5.27
C THR A 5 14.36 8.90 5.93
N LYS A 6 14.42 7.59 5.67
CA LYS A 6 13.53 6.61 6.32
C LYS A 6 13.58 6.71 7.84
N GLU A 7 14.70 7.08 8.40
CA GLU A 7 14.90 7.16 9.86
C GLU A 7 14.10 8.28 10.52
N ASN A 8 13.56 9.20 9.73
CA ASN A 8 12.66 10.23 10.23
C ASN A 8 11.28 9.68 10.60
N TYR A 9 10.98 8.44 10.21
CA TYR A 9 9.69 7.80 10.48
C TYR A 9 9.90 6.55 11.34
N GLU A 10 9.03 6.36 12.32
CA GLU A 10 9.06 5.17 13.16
C GLU A 10 8.75 3.93 12.34
N ASN A 11 7.84 4.05 11.37
CA ASN A 11 7.44 2.94 10.51
C ASN A 11 6.89 3.47 9.20
N ILE A 12 7.22 2.83 8.09
CA ILE A 12 6.68 3.16 6.77
C ILE A 12 5.82 1.99 6.33
N VAL A 13 4.52 2.23 6.22
CA VAL A 13 3.51 1.20 6.00
C VAL A 13 2.88 1.35 4.63
N TYR A 14 2.92 0.26 3.86
CA TYR A 14 2.25 0.14 2.57
C TYR A 14 0.80 -0.26 2.82
N ILE A 15 -0.14 0.49 2.29
CA ILE A 15 -1.57 0.19 2.44
C ILE A 15 -2.07 -0.54 1.20
N SER A 16 -2.33 -1.83 1.35
CA SER A 16 -2.85 -2.67 0.27
C SER A 16 -4.38 -2.68 0.30
N HIS A 17 -5.00 -2.30 -0.79
CA HIS A 17 -6.44 -2.21 -0.95
C HIS A 17 -6.80 -2.50 -2.40
N GLU A 18 -7.96 -3.12 -2.64
CA GLU A 18 -8.44 -3.28 -4.00
C GLU A 18 -8.66 -1.92 -4.66
N PHE A 19 -8.45 -1.86 -5.97
CA PHE A 19 -8.67 -0.63 -6.73
C PHE A 19 -9.71 -0.85 -7.83
N GLN A 20 -9.42 -1.72 -8.80
CA GLN A 20 -10.32 -2.02 -9.91
C GLN A 20 -10.82 -0.77 -10.65
N ASN A 21 -9.99 0.29 -10.65
CA ASN A 21 -10.30 1.58 -11.24
C ASN A 21 -11.63 2.17 -10.73
N ASN A 22 -12.00 1.86 -9.49
CA ASN A 22 -13.24 2.29 -8.86
C ASN A 22 -12.97 3.47 -7.92
N PRO A 23 -13.56 4.67 -8.21
CA PRO A 23 -13.36 5.85 -7.36
C PRO A 23 -13.77 5.65 -5.90
N GLU A 24 -14.74 4.78 -5.62
CA GLU A 24 -15.15 4.49 -4.25
C GLU A 24 -14.03 3.84 -3.44
N ASN A 25 -13.21 3.02 -4.08
CA ASN A 25 -12.05 2.43 -3.43
C ASN A 25 -11.01 3.50 -3.06
N VAL A 26 -10.83 4.50 -3.91
CA VAL A 26 -9.92 5.61 -3.62
C VAL A 26 -10.39 6.38 -2.38
N ILE A 27 -11.68 6.67 -2.30
CA ILE A 27 -12.26 7.38 -1.15
C ILE A 27 -12.10 6.56 0.13
N GLU A 28 -12.34 5.26 0.06
CA GLU A 28 -12.17 4.38 1.21
C GLU A 28 -10.73 4.36 1.71
N ILE A 29 -9.76 4.25 0.79
CA ILE A 29 -8.34 4.29 1.14
C ILE A 29 -7.99 5.59 1.86
N GLU A 30 -8.46 6.72 1.35
CA GLU A 30 -8.21 8.03 1.96
C GLU A 30 -8.78 8.11 3.37
N THR A 31 -9.98 7.61 3.56
CA THR A 31 -10.64 7.57 4.87
C THR A 31 -9.82 6.75 5.87
N ILE A 32 -9.37 5.58 5.43
CA ILE A 32 -8.54 4.68 6.25
C ILE A 32 -7.22 5.35 6.64
N ILE A 33 -6.52 5.90 5.66
CA ILE A 33 -5.19 6.51 5.90
C ILE A 33 -5.31 7.75 6.79
N LYS A 34 -6.32 8.57 6.61
CA LYS A 34 -6.55 9.73 7.47
C LYS A 34 -6.74 9.33 8.93
N LYS A 35 -7.47 8.24 9.15
CA LYS A 35 -7.68 7.70 10.50
C LYS A 35 -6.39 7.15 11.07
N LEU A 36 -5.67 6.33 10.30
CA LEU A 36 -4.41 5.72 10.74
C LEU A 36 -3.35 6.78 11.02
N GLN A 37 -3.26 7.82 10.21
CA GLN A 37 -2.27 8.88 10.42
C GLN A 37 -2.48 9.61 11.76
N LYS A 38 -3.73 9.73 12.20
CA LYS A 38 -4.03 10.31 13.51
C LYS A 38 -3.65 9.38 14.65
N GLU A 39 -3.85 8.08 14.46
CA GLU A 39 -3.49 7.07 15.47
C GLU A 39 -1.98 6.85 15.55
N TYR A 40 -1.28 6.99 14.43
CA TYR A 40 0.16 6.73 14.33
C TYR A 40 0.86 7.93 13.68
N PRO A 41 0.98 9.06 14.43
CA PRO A 41 1.47 10.31 13.82
C PRO A 41 2.95 10.27 13.38
N THR A 42 3.74 9.32 13.89
CA THR A 42 5.14 9.15 13.50
C THR A 42 5.35 8.17 12.35
N TYR A 43 4.26 7.55 11.88
CA TYR A 43 4.31 6.63 10.74
C TYR A 43 4.09 7.38 9.44
N LEU A 44 4.61 6.81 8.36
CA LEU A 44 4.29 7.25 7.00
C LEU A 44 3.48 6.16 6.32
N PHE A 45 2.31 6.50 5.79
CA PHE A 45 1.45 5.57 5.07
C PHE A 45 1.54 5.84 3.58
N ILE A 46 1.80 4.78 2.80
CA ILE A 46 1.96 4.87 1.36
C ILE A 46 0.83 4.11 0.68
N SER A 47 0.13 4.76 -0.24
CA SER A 47 -0.94 4.17 -1.03
C SER A 47 -0.46 3.95 -2.46
N PRO A 48 -0.30 2.70 -2.91
CA PRO A 48 0.06 2.43 -4.30
C PRO A 48 -1.02 2.88 -5.28
N VAL A 49 -2.28 2.85 -4.87
CA VAL A 49 -3.39 3.34 -5.69
C VAL A 49 -3.22 4.83 -5.99
N HIS A 50 -2.84 5.63 -5.01
CA HIS A 50 -2.62 7.06 -5.19
C HIS A 50 -1.33 7.35 -5.96
N THR A 51 -0.36 6.44 -5.88
CA THR A 51 0.93 6.60 -6.57
C THR A 51 0.83 6.23 -8.04
N PHE A 52 0.15 5.13 -8.37
CA PHE A 52 0.15 4.54 -9.71
C PHE A 52 -1.24 4.36 -10.32
N GLY A 53 -2.32 4.65 -9.59
CA GLY A 53 -3.68 4.36 -10.05
C GLY A 53 -4.05 5.01 -11.37
N TYR A 54 -3.49 6.19 -11.65
CA TYR A 54 -3.75 6.90 -12.91
C TYR A 54 -3.22 6.15 -14.14
N LEU A 55 -2.35 5.16 -13.96
CA LEU A 55 -1.81 4.32 -15.03
C LEU A 55 -2.62 3.04 -15.25
N TYR A 56 -3.72 2.84 -14.52
CA TYR A 56 -4.47 1.59 -14.53
C TYR A 56 -4.81 1.09 -15.94
N ASP A 57 -5.24 1.97 -16.83
CA ASP A 57 -5.60 1.61 -18.20
C ASP A 57 -4.41 1.62 -19.16
N ASP A 58 -3.25 2.12 -18.73
CA ASP A 58 -2.09 2.32 -19.59
C ASP A 58 -1.03 1.23 -19.48
N VAL A 59 -1.12 0.38 -18.46
CA VAL A 59 -0.16 -0.71 -18.23
C VAL A 59 -0.90 -2.02 -18.06
N SER A 60 -0.21 -3.13 -18.32
CA SER A 60 -0.76 -4.45 -18.06
C SER A 60 -0.88 -4.69 -16.56
N TYR A 61 -1.70 -5.66 -16.16
CA TYR A 61 -1.82 -6.07 -14.77
C TYR A 61 -0.44 -6.46 -14.19
N GLU A 62 0.32 -7.26 -14.93
CA GLU A 62 1.64 -7.70 -14.48
C GLU A 62 2.61 -6.52 -14.28
N GLN A 63 2.62 -5.59 -15.23
CA GLN A 63 3.47 -4.40 -15.15
C GLN A 63 3.07 -3.54 -13.94
N GLY A 64 1.79 -3.32 -13.76
CA GLY A 64 1.28 -2.56 -12.61
C GLY A 64 1.61 -3.22 -11.28
N LEU A 65 1.45 -4.55 -11.19
CA LEU A 65 1.80 -5.29 -9.99
C LEU A 65 3.30 -5.17 -9.68
N ASN A 66 4.16 -5.31 -10.70
CA ASN A 66 5.60 -5.18 -10.50
C ASN A 66 5.98 -3.79 -9.97
N MET A 67 5.29 -2.75 -10.41
CA MET A 67 5.52 -1.39 -9.93
C MET A 67 5.16 -1.26 -8.44
N THR A 68 4.02 -1.80 -8.05
CA THR A 68 3.58 -1.74 -6.65
C THR A 68 4.46 -2.59 -5.74
N LEU A 69 4.89 -3.76 -6.20
CA LEU A 69 5.79 -4.63 -5.44
C LEU A 69 7.17 -3.98 -5.25
N PHE A 70 7.66 -3.27 -6.26
CA PHE A 70 8.91 -2.52 -6.13
C PHE A 70 8.79 -1.43 -5.06
N LEU A 71 7.69 -0.69 -5.06
CA LEU A 71 7.42 0.33 -4.06
C LEU A 71 7.39 -0.27 -2.64
N LEU A 72 6.67 -1.37 -2.49
CA LEU A 72 6.56 -2.08 -1.21
C LEU A 72 7.92 -2.53 -0.70
N ASP A 73 8.68 -3.25 -1.52
CA ASP A 73 9.94 -3.86 -1.11
C ASP A 73 11.04 -2.83 -0.87
N THR A 74 11.07 -1.77 -1.68
CA THR A 74 12.15 -0.79 -1.64
C THR A 74 11.91 0.32 -0.60
N CYS A 75 10.67 0.74 -0.43
CA CYS A 75 10.35 1.95 0.35
C CYS A 75 9.68 1.68 1.68
N CYS A 76 9.07 0.51 1.88
CA CYS A 76 8.22 0.26 3.03
C CYS A 76 8.82 -0.76 3.98
N ASP A 77 8.48 -0.65 5.27
CA ASP A 77 8.91 -1.58 6.31
C ASP A 77 7.94 -2.75 6.45
N GLU A 78 6.66 -2.52 6.21
CA GLU A 78 5.63 -3.54 6.32
C GLU A 78 4.41 -3.17 5.49
N MET A 79 3.50 -4.12 5.35
CA MET A 79 2.25 -3.93 4.62
C MET A 79 1.05 -4.19 5.52
N TRP A 80 0.08 -3.28 5.51
CA TRP A 80 -1.24 -3.50 6.10
C TRP A 80 -2.24 -3.55 4.96
N TYR A 81 -3.12 -4.56 4.99
CA TYR A 81 -4.06 -4.77 3.88
C TYR A 81 -5.50 -4.80 4.36
N VAL A 82 -6.39 -4.35 3.48
CA VAL A 82 -7.83 -4.51 3.66
C VAL A 82 -8.21 -5.84 3.02
N PRO A 83 -8.72 -6.81 3.80
CA PRO A 83 -9.08 -8.13 3.26
C PRO A 83 -10.04 -8.00 2.07
N SER A 84 -9.76 -8.75 1.01
CA SER A 84 -10.62 -8.80 -0.17
C SER A 84 -10.59 -10.20 -0.74
N GLU A 85 -11.78 -10.77 -0.96
CA GLU A 85 -11.92 -12.10 -1.55
C GLU A 85 -11.73 -12.09 -3.06
N THR A 86 -11.85 -10.91 -3.69
CA THR A 86 -11.89 -10.78 -5.14
C THR A 86 -10.67 -10.09 -5.74
N SER A 87 -9.87 -9.40 -4.95
CA SER A 87 -8.73 -8.64 -5.47
C SER A 87 -7.52 -9.53 -5.71
N ARG A 88 -7.14 -9.68 -6.99
CA ARG A 88 -5.91 -10.37 -7.39
C ARG A 88 -4.67 -9.63 -6.87
N GLY A 89 -4.72 -8.29 -6.89
CA GLY A 89 -3.61 -7.47 -6.45
C GLY A 89 -3.30 -7.63 -4.97
N VAL A 90 -4.33 -7.53 -4.12
CA VAL A 90 -4.15 -7.71 -2.67
C VAL A 90 -3.61 -9.10 -2.37
N SER A 91 -4.17 -10.13 -2.99
CA SER A 91 -3.73 -11.52 -2.81
C SER A 91 -2.26 -11.71 -3.24
N ALA A 92 -1.87 -11.15 -4.38
CA ALA A 92 -0.51 -11.24 -4.88
C ALA A 92 0.49 -10.51 -3.96
N GLU A 93 0.09 -9.39 -3.40
CA GLU A 93 0.93 -8.62 -2.48
C GLU A 93 1.13 -9.36 -1.16
N ILE A 94 0.09 -10.00 -0.63
CA ILE A 94 0.20 -10.85 0.57
C ILE A 94 1.18 -12.00 0.31
N THR A 95 1.03 -12.68 -0.82
CA THR A 95 1.92 -13.79 -1.21
C THR A 95 3.37 -13.32 -1.31
N TYR A 96 3.59 -12.14 -1.89
CA TYR A 96 4.92 -11.55 -1.99
C TYR A 96 5.54 -11.29 -0.60
N CYS A 97 4.76 -10.72 0.31
CA CYS A 97 5.22 -10.48 1.68
C CYS A 97 5.63 -11.78 2.37
N GLN A 98 4.83 -12.84 2.21
CA GLN A 98 5.13 -14.14 2.79
C GLN A 98 6.42 -14.73 2.23
N LYS A 99 6.63 -14.59 0.92
CA LYS A 99 7.81 -15.14 0.26
C LYS A 99 9.09 -14.42 0.65
N PHE A 100 9.04 -13.12 0.84
CA PHE A 100 10.22 -12.29 1.09
C PHE A 100 10.31 -11.77 2.52
N ASP A 101 9.56 -12.36 3.44
CA ASP A 101 9.61 -12.05 4.88
C ASP A 101 9.34 -10.58 5.21
N ILE A 102 8.42 -9.96 4.47
CA ILE A 102 7.96 -8.61 4.77
C ILE A 102 6.78 -8.72 5.75
N PRO A 103 6.84 -8.07 6.91
CA PRO A 103 5.72 -8.10 7.86
C PRO A 103 4.43 -7.64 7.20
N CYS A 104 3.34 -8.36 7.47
CA CYS A 104 2.08 -8.15 6.78
C CYS A 104 0.93 -8.50 7.72
N LYS A 105 -0.05 -7.60 7.82
CA LYS A 105 -1.23 -7.86 8.66
C LYS A 105 -2.47 -7.19 8.09
N PRO A 106 -3.67 -7.72 8.40
CA PRO A 106 -4.91 -7.09 7.99
C PRO A 106 -5.18 -5.82 8.80
N ILE A 107 -5.89 -4.88 8.17
CA ILE A 107 -6.42 -3.71 8.86
C ILE A 107 -7.76 -4.12 9.47
N GLU A 108 -7.90 -3.92 10.77
CA GLU A 108 -9.16 -4.14 11.46
C GLU A 108 -9.98 -2.87 11.36
N MET A 109 -11.18 -3.03 10.84
CA MET A 109 -12.09 -1.90 10.61
C MET A 109 -13.34 -2.00 11.48
#